data_95db54e38cbf0f8635cabf8db7860558
#
_entry.id   95db54e38cbf0f8635cabf8db7860558
#
_cell.length_a   1.000
_cell.length_b   1.000
_cell.length_c   1.000
_cell.angle_alpha   90.00
_cell.angle_beta   90.00
_cell.angle_gamma   90.00
#
_symmetry.space_group_name_H-M   'P 1'
#
loop_
_entity.id
_entity.type
_entity.pdbx_description
1 polymer ?
#
loop_
_entity_poly.entity_id
_entity_poly.type
_entity_poly.pdbx_seq_one_letter_code
_entity_poly.pdbx_strand_id
1 'polypeptide(L)'
;QKELWFKSYISTYIERDARDLADIRNIDSFIKFVNILSSRSGTILNKSSLSNDIGIKDITTDIYLSIITRIYQATLLKPYFANIGKQFIKSPKIFINDTGILCSLLRINSKEKLLDSPYSGQVYETFVFCELQKHLAYLGKNSEIYHYRTNDKKEIDFIIEVENKILAIEIKQSNSIKKDDFKHIVDFQNRIDKSCLGIVFYNGEMVIE
;
A
#
# COMPACT_ATOMS: atom_id res chain seq x y z
N GLN A 1 15.10 10.42 20.37
CA GLN A 1 14.76 9.07 20.85
C GLN A 1 13.96 8.28 19.78
N LYS A 2 12.89 8.82 19.20
CA LYS A 2 12.02 8.14 18.21
C LYS A 2 12.80 7.72 16.96
N GLU A 3 13.62 8.61 16.41
CA GLU A 3 14.40 8.31 15.20
C GLU A 3 15.44 7.20 15.43
N LEU A 4 16.10 7.22 16.61
CA LEU A 4 17.04 6.19 17.00
C LEU A 4 16.35 4.82 17.15
N TRP A 5 15.14 4.82 17.71
CA TRP A 5 14.34 3.60 17.86
C TRP A 5 14.04 2.96 16.49
N PHE A 6 13.54 3.72 15.52
CA PHE A 6 13.26 3.18 14.18
C PHE A 6 14.52 2.67 13.47
N LYS A 7 15.64 3.40 13.57
CA LYS A 7 16.92 2.93 13.03
C LYS A 7 17.35 1.61 13.67
N SER A 8 17.27 1.51 15.00
CA SER A 8 17.59 0.27 15.71
C SER A 8 16.63 -0.87 15.33
N TYR A 9 15.32 -0.58 15.20
CA TYR A 9 14.36 -1.58 14.78
C TYR A 9 14.67 -2.14 13.39
N ILE A 10 14.94 -1.27 12.42
CA ILE A 10 15.26 -1.68 11.05
C ILE A 10 16.52 -2.55 11.04
N SER A 11 17.61 -2.11 11.68
CA SER A 11 18.89 -2.86 11.68
C SER A 11 18.82 -4.14 12.52
N THR A 12 18.08 -4.14 13.64
CA THR A 12 18.08 -5.30 14.56
C THR A 12 17.04 -6.33 14.17
N TYR A 13 15.83 -5.92 13.78
CA TYR A 13 14.74 -6.86 13.51
C TYR A 13 14.61 -7.19 12.02
N ILE A 14 14.52 -6.18 11.16
CA ILE A 14 14.29 -6.42 9.74
C ILE A 14 15.49 -7.14 9.12
N GLU A 15 16.70 -6.69 9.41
CA GLU A 15 17.91 -7.31 8.87
C GLU A 15 18.15 -8.71 9.46
N ARG A 16 17.94 -8.89 10.78
CA ARG A 16 18.09 -10.20 11.42
C ARG A 16 17.08 -11.20 10.91
N ASP A 17 15.80 -10.85 10.94
CA ASP A 17 14.72 -11.75 10.53
C ASP A 17 14.85 -12.10 9.03
N ALA A 18 15.32 -11.15 8.21
CA ALA A 18 15.63 -11.42 6.82
C ALA A 18 16.79 -12.42 6.64
N ARG A 19 17.83 -12.35 7.47
CA ARG A 19 18.95 -13.31 7.46
C ARG A 19 18.52 -14.70 7.92
N ASP A 20 17.65 -14.76 8.93
CA ASP A 20 17.17 -16.03 9.51
C ASP A 20 16.25 -16.79 8.53
N LEU A 21 15.50 -16.08 7.68
CA LEU A 21 14.59 -16.68 6.71
C LEU A 21 15.23 -17.11 5.39
N ALA A 22 16.33 -16.49 5.02
CA ALA A 22 17.06 -16.81 3.80
C ALA A 22 18.54 -16.51 4.00
N ASP A 23 19.39 -17.37 3.40
CA ASP A 23 20.83 -17.11 3.29
C ASP A 23 21.05 -15.88 2.37
N ILE A 24 20.79 -14.69 2.92
CA ILE A 24 20.98 -13.42 2.19
C ILE A 24 22.48 -13.16 2.10
N ARG A 25 23.08 -13.57 0.97
CA ARG A 25 24.52 -13.39 0.70
C ARG A 25 24.94 -11.93 0.66
N ASN A 26 24.01 -11.02 0.35
CA ASN A 26 24.29 -9.58 0.25
C ASN A 26 23.23 -8.77 0.98
N ILE A 27 23.46 -8.52 2.27
CA ILE A 27 22.56 -7.73 3.13
C ILE A 27 22.45 -6.27 2.67
N ASP A 28 23.52 -5.69 2.11
CA ASP A 28 23.51 -4.31 1.65
C ASP A 28 22.53 -4.12 0.48
N SER A 29 22.48 -5.10 -0.43
CA SER A 29 21.48 -5.11 -1.51
C SER A 29 20.05 -5.25 -0.98
N PHE A 30 19.84 -6.02 0.10
CA PHE A 30 18.54 -6.13 0.75
C PHE A 30 18.14 -4.80 1.44
N ILE A 31 19.06 -4.15 2.14
CA ILE A 31 18.82 -2.83 2.74
C ILE A 31 18.48 -1.80 1.67
N LYS A 32 19.24 -1.78 0.55
CA LYS A 32 18.95 -0.93 -0.60
C LYS A 32 17.56 -1.21 -1.17
N PHE A 33 17.19 -2.50 -1.30
CA PHE A 33 15.86 -2.93 -1.71
C PHE A 33 14.77 -2.37 -0.79
N VAL A 34 14.89 -2.50 0.53
CA VAL A 34 13.90 -1.99 1.50
C VAL A 34 13.75 -0.47 1.39
N ASN A 35 14.85 0.27 1.25
CA ASN A 35 14.84 1.72 1.08
C ASN A 35 14.13 2.15 -0.22
N ILE A 36 14.41 1.50 -1.35
CA ILE A 36 13.77 1.82 -2.63
C ILE A 36 12.31 1.39 -2.61
N LEU A 37 12.00 0.22 -2.02
CA LEU A 37 10.63 -0.27 -1.89
C LEU A 37 9.76 0.70 -1.08
N SER A 38 10.30 1.33 -0.03
CA SER A 38 9.57 2.29 0.79
C SER A 38 9.06 3.49 -0.02
N SER A 39 9.84 3.99 -0.99
CA SER A 39 9.42 5.07 -1.88
C SER A 39 8.31 4.67 -2.87
N ARG A 40 7.98 3.38 -2.93
CA ARG A 40 6.93 2.81 -3.79
C ARG A 40 5.71 2.32 -3.01
N SER A 41 5.65 2.55 -1.69
CA SER A 41 4.46 2.22 -0.90
C SER A 41 3.23 2.91 -1.48
N GLY A 42 2.10 2.18 -1.60
CA GLY A 42 0.89 2.68 -2.24
C GLY A 42 0.90 2.68 -3.78
N THR A 43 1.94 2.16 -4.44
CA THR A 43 2.00 2.14 -5.91
C THR A 43 1.91 0.74 -6.48
N ILE A 44 1.53 0.64 -7.75
CA ILE A 44 1.56 -0.63 -8.50
C ILE A 44 3.00 -1.12 -8.61
N LEU A 45 3.23 -2.36 -8.19
CA LEU A 45 4.55 -2.98 -8.22
C LEU A 45 5.02 -3.25 -9.64
N ASN A 46 6.12 -2.62 -10.02
CA ASN A 46 6.88 -2.94 -11.23
C ASN A 46 8.22 -3.57 -10.82
N LYS A 47 8.28 -4.91 -10.88
CA LYS A 47 9.45 -5.68 -10.43
C LYS A 47 10.71 -5.35 -11.24
N SER A 48 10.61 -5.30 -12.56
CA SER A 48 11.78 -5.02 -13.41
C SER A 48 12.35 -3.63 -13.16
N SER A 49 11.49 -2.61 -12.98
CA SER A 49 11.95 -1.28 -12.57
C SER A 49 12.63 -1.31 -11.19
N LEU A 50 12.07 -2.05 -10.24
CA LEU A 50 12.65 -2.21 -8.90
C LEU A 50 14.02 -2.91 -8.95
N SER A 51 14.15 -3.98 -9.73
CA SER A 51 15.40 -4.72 -9.93
C SER A 51 16.48 -3.83 -10.53
N ASN A 52 16.14 -3.05 -11.56
CA ASN A 52 17.06 -2.12 -12.22
C ASN A 52 17.57 -1.03 -11.28
N ASP A 53 16.69 -0.42 -10.48
CA ASP A 53 17.06 0.67 -9.55
C ASP A 53 18.00 0.18 -8.42
N ILE A 54 17.86 -1.10 -8.04
CA ILE A 54 18.72 -1.72 -7.03
C ILE A 54 20.04 -2.19 -7.67
N GLY A 55 19.99 -2.63 -8.93
CA GLY A 55 21.10 -3.25 -9.63
C GLY A 55 21.22 -4.77 -9.34
N ILE A 56 20.06 -5.45 -9.22
CA ILE A 56 19.98 -6.91 -8.99
C ILE A 56 19.11 -7.58 -10.07
N LYS A 57 19.15 -8.91 -10.12
CA LYS A 57 18.31 -9.69 -11.03
C LYS A 57 16.86 -9.80 -10.51
N ASP A 58 15.89 -9.92 -11.42
CA ASP A 58 14.45 -10.07 -11.08
C ASP A 58 14.19 -11.23 -10.11
N ILE A 59 14.90 -12.34 -10.27
CA ILE A 59 14.78 -13.48 -9.35
C ILE A 59 15.20 -13.13 -7.91
N THR A 60 16.21 -12.27 -7.75
CA THR A 60 16.64 -11.80 -6.42
C THR A 60 15.60 -10.85 -5.84
N THR A 61 14.96 -10.02 -6.68
CA THR A 61 13.85 -9.15 -6.28
C THR A 61 12.65 -9.98 -5.81
N ASP A 62 12.31 -11.08 -6.48
CA ASP A 62 11.24 -12.00 -6.04
C ASP A 62 11.55 -12.62 -4.67
N ILE A 63 12.81 -13.03 -4.44
CA ILE A 63 13.25 -13.54 -3.14
C ILE A 63 13.09 -12.46 -2.06
N TYR A 64 13.57 -11.24 -2.32
CA TYR A 64 13.48 -10.14 -1.36
C TYR A 64 12.04 -9.72 -1.06
N LEU A 65 11.15 -9.69 -2.08
CA LEU A 65 9.73 -9.49 -1.89
C LEU A 65 9.10 -10.60 -1.03
N SER A 66 9.47 -11.85 -1.27
CA SER A 66 9.00 -12.98 -0.45
C SER A 66 9.44 -12.85 1.00
N ILE A 67 10.68 -12.43 1.25
CA ILE A 67 11.20 -12.23 2.62
C ILE A 67 10.44 -11.11 3.31
N ILE A 68 10.40 -9.90 2.71
CA ILE A 68 9.79 -8.72 3.34
C ILE A 68 8.30 -8.91 3.66
N THR A 69 7.59 -9.70 2.83
CA THR A 69 6.19 -10.05 3.09
C THR A 69 6.03 -11.10 4.17
N ARG A 70 6.93 -12.10 4.24
CA ARG A 70 6.91 -13.13 5.28
C ARG A 70 7.23 -12.60 6.68
N ILE A 71 8.10 -11.61 6.79
CA ILE A 71 8.38 -10.92 8.06
C ILE A 71 7.35 -9.83 8.38
N TYR A 72 6.24 -9.77 7.63
CA TYR A 72 5.13 -8.82 7.82
C TYR A 72 5.54 -7.34 7.76
N GLN A 73 6.63 -6.99 7.09
CA GLN A 73 7.03 -5.59 6.92
C GLN A 73 6.39 -4.93 5.71
N ALA A 74 5.91 -5.73 4.76
CA ALA A 74 5.19 -5.25 3.59
C ALA A 74 4.05 -6.19 3.20
N THR A 75 3.05 -5.64 2.52
CA THR A 75 1.92 -6.39 1.95
C THR A 75 1.81 -6.12 0.46
N LEU A 76 1.62 -7.19 -0.32
CA LEU A 76 1.26 -7.12 -1.73
C LEU A 76 -0.26 -7.16 -1.84
N LEU A 77 -0.87 -6.00 -2.01
CA LEU A 77 -2.31 -5.85 -2.16
C LEU A 77 -2.74 -6.29 -3.55
N LYS A 78 -3.55 -7.35 -3.60
CA LYS A 78 -4.03 -7.93 -4.86
C LYS A 78 -5.00 -7.00 -5.57
N PRO A 79 -5.08 -7.06 -6.91
CA PRO A 79 -6.11 -6.37 -7.66
C PRO A 79 -7.48 -7.06 -7.48
N TYR A 80 -8.54 -6.26 -7.44
CA TYR A 80 -9.92 -6.74 -7.46
C TYR A 80 -10.33 -7.13 -8.89
N PHE A 81 -10.74 -8.37 -9.07
CA PHE A 81 -11.30 -8.87 -10.33
C PHE A 81 -12.79 -9.17 -10.14
N ALA A 82 -13.64 -8.21 -10.39
CA ALA A 82 -14.98 -8.56 -10.80
C ALA A 82 -14.87 -9.27 -12.17
N ASN A 83 -15.65 -10.31 -12.44
CA ASN A 83 -15.61 -11.11 -13.70
C ASN A 83 -15.83 -10.33 -15.02
N ILE A 84 -15.45 -9.06 -15.06
CA ILE A 84 -15.72 -8.06 -16.09
C ILE A 84 -14.50 -7.95 -17.00
N GLY A 85 -14.23 -9.01 -17.77
CA GLY A 85 -13.31 -8.94 -18.92
C GLY A 85 -11.82 -8.71 -18.60
N LYS A 86 -10.97 -8.81 -19.63
CA LYS A 86 -9.50 -8.81 -19.55
C LYS A 86 -8.84 -7.42 -19.38
N GLN A 87 -9.56 -6.40 -18.93
CA GLN A 87 -9.08 -4.99 -18.98
C GLN A 87 -8.44 -4.47 -17.69
N PHE A 88 -8.00 -5.35 -16.78
CA PHE A 88 -7.46 -4.95 -15.49
C PHE A 88 -5.96 -5.12 -15.36
N ILE A 89 -5.32 -4.23 -14.62
CA ILE A 89 -3.93 -4.36 -14.24
C ILE A 89 -3.82 -5.52 -13.23
N LYS A 90 -2.99 -6.52 -13.58
CA LYS A 90 -2.80 -7.73 -12.77
C LYS A 90 -1.75 -7.59 -11.67
N SER A 91 -0.91 -6.56 -11.75
CA SER A 91 0.16 -6.33 -10.77
C SER A 91 -0.41 -5.85 -9.44
N PRO A 92 0.10 -6.34 -8.28
CA PRO A 92 -0.33 -5.86 -6.98
C PRO A 92 0.16 -4.44 -6.71
N LYS A 93 -0.50 -3.72 -5.78
CA LYS A 93 0.10 -2.58 -5.08
C LYS A 93 0.99 -3.08 -3.95
N ILE A 94 2.05 -2.35 -3.62
CA ILE A 94 2.91 -2.64 -2.46
C ILE A 94 2.62 -1.64 -1.34
N PHE A 95 2.50 -2.12 -0.11
CA PHE A 95 2.38 -1.29 1.08
C PHE A 95 3.39 -1.71 2.15
N ILE A 96 4.04 -0.76 2.78
CA ILE A 96 4.81 -0.96 4.01
C ILE A 96 3.80 -1.01 5.17
N ASN A 97 3.88 -2.00 6.05
CA ASN A 97 2.85 -2.29 7.05
C ASN A 97 2.89 -1.39 8.30
N ASP A 98 3.83 -0.44 8.37
CA ASP A 98 3.92 0.54 9.44
C ASP A 98 4.35 1.91 8.90
N THR A 99 3.52 2.94 9.15
CA THR A 99 3.80 4.29 8.64
C THR A 99 4.95 4.99 9.37
N GLY A 100 5.27 4.60 10.59
CA GLY A 100 6.44 5.11 11.30
C GLY A 100 7.73 4.57 10.71
N ILE A 101 7.78 3.27 10.37
CA ILE A 101 8.88 2.65 9.65
C ILE A 101 8.99 3.27 8.25
N LEU A 102 7.87 3.41 7.52
CA LEU A 102 7.83 4.07 6.22
C LEU A 102 8.42 5.47 6.26
N CYS A 103 7.95 6.33 7.18
CA CYS A 103 8.49 7.68 7.36
C CYS A 103 9.99 7.69 7.71
N SER A 104 10.43 6.75 8.54
CA SER A 104 11.86 6.61 8.89
C SER A 104 12.72 6.26 7.67
N LEU A 105 12.29 5.31 6.84
CA LEU A 105 12.95 4.91 5.60
C LEU A 105 12.98 6.06 4.57
N LEU A 106 11.91 6.85 4.49
CA LEU A 106 11.79 8.04 3.65
C LEU A 106 12.50 9.29 4.24
N ARG A 107 13.11 9.18 5.43
CA ARG A 107 13.76 10.29 6.18
C ARG A 107 12.80 11.42 6.53
N ILE A 108 11.54 11.11 6.73
CA ILE A 108 10.49 12.04 7.16
C ILE A 108 10.39 11.95 8.69
N ASN A 109 10.89 12.92 9.42
CA ASN A 109 11.01 12.87 10.87
C ASN A 109 10.15 13.91 11.62
N SER A 110 9.36 14.70 10.90
CA SER A 110 8.40 15.64 11.49
C SER A 110 7.13 15.77 10.64
N LYS A 111 6.07 16.32 11.23
CA LYS A 111 4.79 16.57 10.53
C LYS A 111 4.96 17.55 9.38
N GLU A 112 5.74 18.61 9.59
CA GLU A 112 6.03 19.64 8.58
C GLU A 112 6.70 18.99 7.37
N LYS A 113 7.75 18.19 7.60
CA LYS A 113 8.44 17.47 6.51
C LYS A 113 7.52 16.47 5.81
N LEU A 114 6.56 15.86 6.52
CA LEU A 114 5.59 14.98 5.88
C LEU A 114 4.67 15.77 4.95
N LEU A 115 4.15 16.90 5.38
CA LEU A 115 3.24 17.72 4.59
C LEU A 115 3.91 18.30 3.34
N ASP A 116 5.19 18.65 3.44
CA ASP A 116 6.00 19.19 2.33
C ASP A 116 6.59 18.07 1.42
N SER A 117 6.45 16.80 1.82
CA SER A 117 7.03 15.68 1.10
C SER A 117 6.22 15.31 -0.14
N PRO A 118 6.85 14.96 -1.27
CA PRO A 118 6.16 14.36 -2.41
C PRO A 118 5.52 13.00 -2.10
N TYR A 119 5.92 12.36 -1.00
CA TYR A 119 5.38 11.09 -0.51
C TYR A 119 4.18 11.24 0.43
N SER A 120 3.76 12.45 0.72
CA SER A 120 2.70 12.75 1.69
C SER A 120 1.40 11.99 1.41
N GLY A 121 0.93 11.99 0.16
CA GLY A 121 -0.25 11.23 -0.27
C GLY A 121 -0.09 9.72 -0.09
N GLN A 122 1.08 9.17 -0.48
CA GLN A 122 1.39 7.74 -0.34
C GLN A 122 1.45 7.30 1.13
N VAL A 123 2.03 8.14 2.00
CA VAL A 123 2.06 7.88 3.44
C VAL A 123 0.65 7.89 4.01
N TYR A 124 -0.20 8.82 3.58
CA TYR A 124 -1.60 8.88 4.03
C TYR A 124 -2.41 7.67 3.55
N GLU A 125 -2.27 7.27 2.27
CA GLU A 125 -2.89 6.06 1.74
C GLU A 125 -2.40 4.80 2.48
N THR A 126 -1.08 4.71 2.76
CA THR A 126 -0.51 3.62 3.55
C THR A 126 -1.05 3.61 4.98
N PHE A 127 -1.25 4.76 5.60
CA PHE A 127 -1.87 4.85 6.94
C PHE A 127 -3.28 4.28 6.92
N VAL A 128 -4.12 4.70 5.97
CA VAL A 128 -5.50 4.19 5.86
C VAL A 128 -5.50 2.68 5.60
N PHE A 129 -4.61 2.19 4.72
CA PHE A 129 -4.44 0.75 4.48
C PHE A 129 -4.14 -0.02 5.77
N CYS A 130 -3.18 0.45 6.56
CA CYS A 130 -2.81 -0.19 7.84
C CYS A 130 -3.97 -0.18 8.85
N GLU A 131 -4.74 0.91 8.92
CA GLU A 131 -5.91 0.98 9.80
C GLU A 131 -7.03 0.03 9.34
N LEU A 132 -7.32 -0.02 8.03
CA LEU A 132 -8.31 -0.96 7.48
C LEU A 132 -7.93 -2.41 7.77
N GLN A 133 -6.65 -2.80 7.61
CA GLN A 133 -6.18 -4.14 7.96
C GLN A 133 -6.41 -4.47 9.44
N LYS A 134 -6.06 -3.56 10.35
CA LYS A 134 -6.25 -3.74 11.79
C LYS A 134 -7.73 -3.89 12.15
N HIS A 135 -8.58 -3.04 11.61
CA HIS A 135 -10.02 -3.09 11.87
C HIS A 135 -10.66 -4.39 11.37
N LEU A 136 -10.31 -4.85 10.16
CA LEU A 136 -10.81 -6.11 9.63
C LEU A 136 -10.33 -7.31 10.47
N ALA A 137 -9.06 -7.32 10.89
CA ALA A 137 -8.52 -8.35 11.77
C ALA A 137 -9.21 -8.35 13.14
N TYR A 138 -9.45 -7.18 13.73
CA TYR A 138 -10.12 -7.03 15.02
C TYR A 138 -11.58 -7.51 14.98
N LEU A 139 -12.29 -7.25 13.88
CA LEU A 139 -13.68 -7.70 13.68
C LEU A 139 -13.79 -9.21 13.42
N GLY A 140 -12.68 -9.92 13.29
CA GLY A 140 -12.66 -11.36 13.02
C GLY A 140 -13.28 -11.73 11.67
N LYS A 141 -13.43 -10.78 10.76
CA LYS A 141 -13.99 -11.00 9.43
C LYS A 141 -12.88 -11.40 8.45
N ASN A 142 -13.05 -12.53 7.78
CA ASN A 142 -12.20 -12.99 6.68
C ASN A 142 -12.41 -12.13 5.40
N SER A 143 -12.43 -10.81 5.55
CA SER A 143 -12.58 -9.90 4.41
C SER A 143 -11.21 -9.51 3.92
N GLU A 144 -10.97 -9.68 2.62
CA GLU A 144 -9.72 -9.25 1.99
C GLU A 144 -9.88 -7.83 1.44
N ILE A 145 -8.80 -7.05 1.51
CA ILE A 145 -8.69 -5.75 0.87
C ILE A 145 -8.05 -5.97 -0.49
N TYR A 146 -8.55 -5.25 -1.49
CA TYR A 146 -8.04 -5.24 -2.86
C TYR A 146 -7.82 -3.81 -3.33
N HIS A 147 -7.03 -3.60 -4.37
CA HIS A 147 -7.05 -2.37 -5.15
C HIS A 147 -7.80 -2.60 -6.47
N TYR A 148 -8.31 -1.53 -7.06
CA TYR A 148 -8.93 -1.60 -8.38
C TYR A 148 -8.22 -0.65 -9.34
N ARG A 149 -7.82 -1.16 -10.51
CA ARG A 149 -7.28 -0.32 -11.57
C ARG A 149 -7.54 -0.94 -12.94
N THR A 150 -8.01 -0.10 -13.85
CA THR A 150 -8.24 -0.47 -15.25
C THR A 150 -7.06 -0.05 -16.13
N ASN A 151 -6.99 -0.58 -17.37
CA ASN A 151 -5.95 -0.22 -18.33
C ASN A 151 -6.03 1.25 -18.77
N ASP A 152 -7.23 1.85 -18.77
CA ASP A 152 -7.49 3.29 -19.00
C ASP A 152 -7.25 4.16 -17.76
N LYS A 153 -6.54 3.62 -16.75
CA LYS A 153 -6.07 4.32 -15.54
C LYS A 153 -7.17 4.80 -14.59
N LYS A 154 -8.39 4.26 -14.67
CA LYS A 154 -9.38 4.45 -13.63
C LYS A 154 -8.96 3.63 -12.42
N GLU A 155 -8.91 4.26 -11.26
CA GLU A 155 -8.38 3.65 -10.04
C GLU A 155 -9.32 3.90 -8.86
N ILE A 156 -9.42 2.92 -7.96
CA ILE A 156 -10.00 3.04 -6.63
C ILE A 156 -8.98 2.43 -5.67
N ASP A 157 -8.65 3.17 -4.63
CA ASP A 157 -7.55 2.80 -3.74
C ASP A 157 -7.81 1.48 -3.04
N PHE A 158 -9.01 1.30 -2.46
CA PHE A 158 -9.35 0.05 -1.79
C PHE A 158 -10.76 -0.42 -2.14
N ILE A 159 -10.86 -1.72 -2.36
CA ILE A 159 -12.11 -2.47 -2.47
C ILE A 159 -12.12 -3.49 -1.34
N ILE A 160 -13.17 -3.51 -0.54
CA ILE A 160 -13.38 -4.51 0.50
C ILE A 160 -14.69 -5.23 0.20
N GLU A 161 -14.63 -6.56 0.11
CA GLU A 161 -15.80 -7.38 -0.08
C GLU A 161 -16.24 -7.96 1.26
N VAL A 162 -17.47 -7.64 1.67
CA VAL A 162 -18.06 -8.10 2.92
C VAL A 162 -19.39 -8.74 2.58
N GLU A 163 -19.46 -10.08 2.67
CA GLU A 163 -20.66 -10.86 2.31
C GLU A 163 -21.09 -10.56 0.85
N ASN A 164 -22.28 -9.97 0.66
CA ASN A 164 -22.80 -9.62 -0.66
C ASN A 164 -22.66 -8.10 -0.98
N LYS A 165 -21.89 -7.38 -0.19
CA LYS A 165 -21.69 -5.93 -0.36
C LYS A 165 -20.23 -5.62 -0.65
N ILE A 166 -20.02 -4.54 -1.38
CA ILE A 166 -18.69 -4.00 -1.68
C ILE A 166 -18.58 -2.62 -1.06
N LEU A 167 -17.45 -2.36 -0.41
CA LEU A 167 -17.02 -1.02 -0.04
C LEU A 167 -15.96 -0.58 -1.04
N ALA A 168 -16.20 0.50 -1.76
CA ALA A 168 -15.25 1.12 -2.67
C ALA A 168 -14.73 2.41 -2.02
N ILE A 169 -13.44 2.46 -1.71
CA ILE A 169 -12.84 3.50 -0.88
C ILE A 169 -11.79 4.25 -1.68
N GLU A 170 -11.93 5.55 -1.77
CA GLU A 170 -10.98 6.49 -2.35
C GLU A 170 -10.34 7.32 -1.23
N ILE A 171 -9.07 7.66 -1.38
CA ILE A 171 -8.30 8.42 -0.39
C ILE A 171 -7.89 9.76 -0.97
N LYS A 172 -8.18 10.85 -0.26
CA LYS A 172 -7.78 12.20 -0.64
C LYS A 172 -7.07 12.91 0.51
N GLN A 173 -5.84 13.29 0.30
CA GLN A 173 -5.09 14.07 1.30
C GLN A 173 -5.55 15.55 1.37
N SER A 174 -6.56 15.93 0.61
CA SER A 174 -7.14 17.27 0.61
C SER A 174 -8.01 17.51 1.85
N ASN A 175 -8.11 18.75 2.31
CA ASN A 175 -9.06 19.17 3.34
C ASN A 175 -10.49 19.40 2.81
N SER A 176 -10.70 19.26 1.49
CA SER A 176 -11.99 19.38 0.83
C SER A 176 -12.14 18.31 -0.23
N ILE A 177 -13.39 17.87 -0.46
CA ILE A 177 -13.75 16.91 -1.50
C ILE A 177 -14.64 17.58 -2.56
N LYS A 178 -14.54 17.04 -3.79
CA LYS A 178 -15.30 17.49 -4.95
C LYS A 178 -16.08 16.32 -5.55
N LYS A 179 -17.11 16.61 -6.35
CA LYS A 179 -17.86 15.55 -7.06
C LYS A 179 -16.98 14.65 -7.92
N ASP A 180 -15.92 15.19 -8.50
CA ASP A 180 -14.97 14.42 -9.30
C ASP A 180 -14.20 13.36 -8.52
N ASP A 181 -14.07 13.51 -7.20
CA ASP A 181 -13.39 12.53 -6.34
C ASP A 181 -14.18 11.21 -6.25
N PHE A 182 -15.48 11.23 -6.54
CA PHE A 182 -16.34 10.04 -6.60
C PHE A 182 -16.43 9.40 -7.99
N LYS A 183 -15.88 10.03 -9.01
CA LYS A 183 -16.06 9.64 -10.42
C LYS A 183 -15.74 8.18 -10.70
N HIS A 184 -14.63 7.67 -10.18
CA HIS A 184 -14.21 6.29 -10.41
C HIS A 184 -15.05 5.29 -9.61
N ILE A 185 -15.50 5.69 -8.41
CA ILE A 185 -16.43 4.88 -7.60
C ILE A 185 -17.76 4.73 -8.34
N VAL A 186 -18.32 5.82 -8.87
CA VAL A 186 -19.58 5.79 -9.64
C VAL A 186 -19.44 4.94 -10.91
N ASP A 187 -18.33 5.08 -11.65
CA ASP A 187 -18.05 4.24 -12.82
C ASP A 187 -17.95 2.74 -12.45
N PHE A 188 -17.33 2.44 -11.31
CA PHE A 188 -17.23 1.07 -10.80
C PHE A 188 -18.60 0.52 -10.38
N GLN A 189 -19.41 1.28 -9.64
CA GLN A 189 -20.76 0.90 -9.24
C GLN A 189 -21.64 0.52 -10.44
N ASN A 190 -21.51 1.23 -11.55
CA ASN A 190 -22.27 0.98 -12.78
C ASN A 190 -21.80 -0.31 -13.53
N ARG A 191 -20.68 -0.90 -13.12
CA ARG A 191 -20.07 -2.09 -13.78
C ARG A 191 -20.25 -3.38 -13.01
N ILE A 192 -20.69 -3.29 -11.76
CA ILE A 192 -20.83 -4.47 -10.90
C ILE A 192 -22.30 -4.73 -10.57
N ASP A 193 -22.65 -6.01 -10.45
CA ASP A 193 -24.03 -6.44 -10.11
C ASP A 193 -24.27 -6.46 -8.59
N LYS A 194 -23.22 -6.27 -7.77
CA LYS A 194 -23.33 -6.26 -6.31
C LYS A 194 -23.63 -4.87 -5.77
N SER A 195 -24.33 -4.82 -4.64
CA SER A 195 -24.49 -3.57 -3.89
C SER A 195 -23.14 -3.00 -3.47
N CYS A 196 -22.86 -1.76 -3.87
CA CYS A 196 -21.59 -1.09 -3.59
C CYS A 196 -21.81 0.24 -2.88
N LEU A 197 -21.21 0.37 -1.70
CA LEU A 197 -21.12 1.65 -0.98
C LEU A 197 -19.80 2.33 -1.34
N GLY A 198 -19.87 3.56 -1.84
CA GLY A 198 -18.72 4.40 -2.13
C GLY A 198 -18.37 5.30 -0.95
N ILE A 199 -17.10 5.35 -0.58
CA ILE A 199 -16.59 6.16 0.53
C ILE A 199 -15.36 6.92 0.04
N VAL A 200 -15.29 8.22 0.38
CA VAL A 200 -14.07 9.03 0.20
C VAL A 200 -13.56 9.44 1.57
N PHE A 201 -12.39 8.92 1.95
CA PHE A 201 -11.67 9.41 3.12
C PHE A 201 -10.82 10.62 2.73
N TYR A 202 -10.99 11.72 3.47
CA TYR A 202 -10.26 12.95 3.23
C TYR A 202 -9.78 13.57 4.55
N ASN A 203 -8.88 14.54 4.46
CA ASN A 203 -8.26 15.15 5.65
C ASN A 203 -9.09 16.34 6.23
N GLY A 204 -10.40 16.39 5.96
CA GLY A 204 -11.32 17.37 6.54
C GLY A 204 -12.03 16.83 7.76
N GLU A 205 -12.75 17.72 8.45
CA GLU A 205 -13.42 17.41 9.73
C GLU A 205 -14.90 17.02 9.56
N MET A 206 -15.50 17.26 8.38
CA MET A 206 -16.93 17.04 8.18
C MET A 206 -17.21 15.66 7.58
N VAL A 207 -18.29 15.05 8.06
CA VAL A 207 -18.93 13.92 7.37
C VAL A 207 -19.96 14.49 6.40
N ILE A 208 -19.85 14.13 5.12
CA ILE A 208 -20.73 14.59 4.05
C ILE A 208 -21.39 13.34 3.45
N GLU A 209 -22.73 13.31 3.44
CA GLU A 209 -23.56 12.26 2.85
C GLU A 209 -24.14 12.70 1.50
#